data_2096184c56c2c93dad3a0b0d49120f24
#
_entry.id   2096184c56c2c93dad3a0b0d49120f24
#
_cell.length_a   1.000
_cell.length_b   1.000
_cell.length_c   1.000
_cell.angle_alpha   90.00
_cell.angle_beta   90.00
_cell.angle_gamma   90.00
#
_symmetry.space_group_name_H-M   'P 1'
#
loop_
_entity.id
_entity.type
_entity.pdbx_description
1 polymer ?
#
loop_
_entity_poly.entity_id
_entity_poly.type
_entity_poly.pdbx_seq_one_letter_code
_entity_poly.pdbx_strand_id
1 'polypeptide(L)'
;GCRIDGNRFRDALFAIYLQKSEGCVVRGNDIRAAGREETRNGNGVHLWYSPGTRVIDNTIRGQRDGIYFEFSRGSVATGNVSEGNRRYGLHFMFSDSCRYERNTFRANGAGVAVMYSRHVVMDGNGFLDAVGSGAYGLLLKEITDGALVRNRFEGNSTGLLLEGASRLDIRDNDFRRNGWAVRLMASAEDSPFTGNVFEANAFDVSTNSRTLNSDFAGNWWDAYRGYDLDRDGSGDVPFRPVRFFALV
;
A
#
# COMPACT_ATOMS: atom_id res chain seq x y z
N GLY A 1 -24.51 -7.55 12.07
CA GLY A 1 -23.93 -6.59 11.14
C GLY A 1 -24.87 -5.45 10.80
N CYS A 2 -24.30 -4.30 10.45
CA CYS A 2 -25.05 -3.13 9.98
C CYS A 2 -24.79 -2.91 8.48
N ARG A 3 -25.61 -2.05 7.85
CA ARG A 3 -25.41 -1.65 6.45
C ARG A 3 -25.53 -0.14 6.31
N ILE A 4 -24.50 0.48 5.69
CA ILE A 4 -24.41 1.90 5.39
C ILE A 4 -24.13 2.00 3.88
N ASP A 5 -25.14 2.34 3.10
CA ASP A 5 -25.11 2.17 1.64
C ASP A 5 -25.61 3.42 0.91
N GLY A 6 -24.84 3.91 -0.07
CA GLY A 6 -25.23 4.99 -0.99
C GLY A 6 -25.40 6.39 -0.37
N ASN A 7 -24.82 6.65 0.78
CA ASN A 7 -24.97 7.94 1.45
C ASN A 7 -23.97 8.98 0.95
N ARG A 8 -24.28 10.25 1.19
CA ARG A 8 -23.38 11.39 0.97
C ARG A 8 -23.05 12.08 2.27
N PHE A 9 -21.77 12.14 2.62
CA PHE A 9 -21.26 12.82 3.80
C PHE A 9 -20.45 14.06 3.38
N ARG A 10 -20.70 15.18 4.06
CA ARG A 10 -19.99 16.43 3.80
C ARG A 10 -19.49 17.02 5.12
N ASP A 11 -18.21 17.35 5.15
CA ASP A 11 -17.53 18.03 6.26
C ASP A 11 -17.74 17.40 7.64
N ALA A 12 -17.93 16.10 7.69
CA ALA A 12 -18.05 15.35 8.93
C ALA A 12 -16.65 15.10 9.53
N LEU A 13 -16.54 15.25 10.86
CA LEU A 13 -15.31 14.88 11.58
C LEU A 13 -14.99 13.41 11.38
N PHE A 14 -15.96 12.53 11.64
CA PHE A 14 -15.96 11.13 11.24
C PHE A 14 -17.21 10.90 10.41
N ALA A 15 -17.06 10.55 9.13
CA ALA A 15 -18.26 10.32 8.31
C ALA A 15 -18.94 9.01 8.70
N ILE A 16 -18.18 7.94 8.86
CA ILE A 16 -18.64 6.62 9.32
C ILE A 16 -17.69 6.12 10.39
N TYR A 17 -18.22 5.90 11.58
CA TYR A 17 -17.48 5.32 12.70
C TYR A 17 -18.18 4.06 13.20
N LEU A 18 -17.54 2.92 13.04
CA LEU A 18 -18.01 1.63 13.53
C LEU A 18 -17.17 1.21 14.74
N GLN A 19 -17.83 1.04 15.86
CA GLN A 19 -17.21 0.62 17.11
C GLN A 19 -17.84 -0.68 17.59
N LYS A 20 -17.02 -1.71 17.80
CA LYS A 20 -17.46 -3.02 18.30
C LYS A 20 -18.67 -3.58 17.49
N SER A 21 -18.60 -3.43 16.18
CA SER A 21 -19.69 -3.76 15.24
C SER A 21 -19.21 -4.79 14.23
N GLU A 22 -19.56 -6.04 14.43
CA GLU A 22 -19.13 -7.16 13.60
C GLU A 22 -19.94 -7.29 12.30
N GLY A 23 -19.25 -7.67 11.19
CA GLY A 23 -19.89 -8.06 9.93
C GLY A 23 -20.67 -6.95 9.23
N CYS A 24 -20.30 -5.69 9.44
CA CYS A 24 -20.96 -4.55 8.79
C CYS A 24 -20.58 -4.41 7.30
N VAL A 25 -21.43 -3.75 6.54
CA VAL A 25 -21.18 -3.40 5.14
C VAL A 25 -21.29 -1.89 4.96
N VAL A 26 -20.19 -1.28 4.52
CA VAL A 26 -20.10 0.14 4.15
C VAL A 26 -19.87 0.21 2.65
N ARG A 27 -20.88 0.63 1.87
CA ARG A 27 -20.83 0.52 0.43
C ARG A 27 -21.30 1.76 -0.31
N GLY A 28 -20.65 2.10 -1.41
CA GLY A 28 -21.11 3.09 -2.38
C GLY A 28 -21.32 4.48 -1.80
N ASN A 29 -20.65 4.84 -0.71
CA ASN A 29 -20.81 6.14 -0.08
C ASN A 29 -19.85 7.17 -0.71
N ASP A 30 -20.30 8.40 -0.84
CA ASP A 30 -19.51 9.56 -1.28
C ASP A 30 -19.22 10.48 -0.07
N ILE A 31 -17.96 10.43 0.40
CA ILE A 31 -17.47 11.10 1.59
C ILE A 31 -16.51 12.20 1.17
N ARG A 32 -16.80 13.45 1.52
CA ARG A 32 -15.94 14.60 1.18
C ARG A 32 -15.82 15.56 2.34
N ALA A 33 -14.58 16.03 2.57
CA ALA A 33 -14.31 17.14 3.46
C ALA A 33 -13.70 18.31 2.68
N ALA A 34 -14.06 19.54 3.07
CA ALA A 34 -13.65 20.76 2.37
C ALA A 34 -12.21 21.21 2.65
N GLY A 35 -11.32 20.30 3.04
CA GLY A 35 -9.90 20.61 3.18
C GLY A 35 -9.55 21.52 4.36
N ARG A 36 -10.25 21.44 5.48
CA ARG A 36 -9.94 22.14 6.74
C ARG A 36 -8.63 21.63 7.36
N GLU A 37 -8.12 22.34 8.36
CA GLU A 37 -6.89 21.93 9.08
C GLU A 37 -6.97 20.48 9.57
N GLU A 38 -5.83 19.79 9.61
CA GLU A 38 -5.73 18.37 9.99
C GLU A 38 -6.41 18.07 11.34
N THR A 39 -6.30 19.01 12.29
CA THR A 39 -6.92 18.93 13.62
C THR A 39 -8.44 18.94 13.62
N ARG A 40 -9.05 19.42 12.55
CA ARG A 40 -10.52 19.54 12.39
C ARG A 40 -11.12 18.48 11.49
N ASN A 41 -10.30 17.64 10.88
CA ASN A 41 -10.73 16.53 10.04
C ASN A 41 -10.43 15.20 10.73
N GLY A 42 -11.40 14.32 10.78
CA GLY A 42 -11.25 12.94 11.22
C GLY A 42 -11.12 11.99 10.03
N ASN A 43 -11.54 10.76 10.25
CA ASN A 43 -11.43 9.70 9.25
C ASN A 43 -12.72 9.57 8.43
N GLY A 44 -12.59 9.20 7.15
CA GLY A 44 -13.74 8.95 6.30
C GLY A 44 -14.54 7.72 6.77
N VAL A 45 -13.89 6.56 6.78
CA VAL A 45 -14.44 5.33 7.36
C VAL A 45 -13.49 4.85 8.45
N HIS A 46 -13.99 4.73 9.67
CA HIS A 46 -13.22 4.29 10.83
C HIS A 46 -13.82 3.02 11.43
N LEU A 47 -13.05 1.95 11.46
CA LEU A 47 -13.39 0.69 12.10
C LEU A 47 -12.54 0.49 13.35
N TRP A 48 -13.19 0.40 14.51
CA TRP A 48 -12.54 0.08 15.77
C TRP A 48 -13.19 -1.14 16.41
N TYR A 49 -12.41 -2.21 16.60
CA TYR A 49 -12.91 -3.52 17.06
C TYR A 49 -14.15 -3.99 16.25
N SER A 50 -14.09 -3.86 14.92
CA SER A 50 -15.23 -4.17 14.03
C SER A 50 -14.85 -5.24 13.00
N PRO A 51 -14.61 -6.51 13.43
CA PRO A 51 -14.13 -7.59 12.57
C PRO A 51 -15.14 -7.97 11.49
N GLY A 52 -14.63 -8.57 10.41
CA GLY A 52 -15.46 -9.06 9.31
C GLY A 52 -16.22 -7.97 8.54
N THR A 53 -15.84 -6.70 8.71
CA THR A 53 -16.49 -5.58 8.02
C THR A 53 -16.03 -5.48 6.57
N ARG A 54 -16.95 -5.14 5.68
CA ARG A 54 -16.68 -4.94 4.26
C ARG A 54 -16.86 -3.49 3.87
N VAL A 55 -15.80 -2.85 3.40
CA VAL A 55 -15.78 -1.47 2.90
C VAL A 55 -15.64 -1.53 1.37
N ILE A 56 -16.72 -1.24 0.63
CA ILE A 56 -16.85 -1.58 -0.78
C ILE A 56 -17.26 -0.35 -1.60
N ASP A 57 -16.56 -0.07 -2.70
CA ASP A 57 -16.94 0.92 -3.73
C ASP A 57 -17.24 2.32 -3.17
N ASN A 58 -16.56 2.74 -2.09
CA ASN A 58 -16.72 4.08 -1.54
C ASN A 58 -15.76 5.06 -2.19
N THR A 59 -16.16 6.32 -2.30
CA THR A 59 -15.31 7.43 -2.74
C THR A 59 -15.07 8.36 -1.57
N ILE A 60 -13.79 8.55 -1.18
CA ILE A 60 -13.42 9.27 0.04
C ILE A 60 -12.37 10.32 -0.31
N ARG A 61 -12.62 11.59 0.01
CA ARG A 61 -11.77 12.72 -0.35
C ARG A 61 -11.63 13.75 0.77
N GLY A 62 -10.40 14.28 0.94
CA GLY A 62 -10.13 15.42 1.78
C GLY A 62 -10.22 15.16 3.28
N GLN A 63 -10.34 13.93 3.72
CA GLN A 63 -10.33 13.53 5.13
C GLN A 63 -8.90 13.56 5.71
N ARG A 64 -8.73 13.39 7.02
CA ARG A 64 -7.44 13.16 7.61
C ARG A 64 -6.89 11.82 7.12
N ASP A 65 -7.57 10.73 7.43
CA ASP A 65 -7.35 9.40 6.86
C ASP A 65 -8.61 8.98 6.09
N GLY A 66 -8.45 8.45 4.88
CA GLY A 66 -9.60 8.01 4.10
C GLY A 66 -10.31 6.84 4.76
N ILE A 67 -9.59 5.75 4.95
CA ILE A 67 -10.07 4.53 5.62
C ILE A 67 -9.11 4.22 6.77
N TYR A 68 -9.66 3.89 7.94
CA TYR A 68 -8.89 3.53 9.13
C TYR A 68 -9.43 2.25 9.76
N PHE A 69 -8.55 1.23 9.90
CA PHE A 69 -8.88 -0.02 10.58
C PHE A 69 -7.99 -0.20 11.81
N GLU A 70 -8.59 -0.49 12.94
CA GLU A 70 -7.87 -0.83 14.17
C GLU A 70 -8.58 -1.98 14.88
N PHE A 71 -7.82 -3.03 15.20
CA PHE A 71 -8.34 -4.28 15.80
C PHE A 71 -9.54 -4.88 15.05
N SER A 72 -9.54 -4.81 13.72
CA SER A 72 -10.69 -5.18 12.88
C SER A 72 -10.34 -6.33 11.91
N ARG A 73 -9.91 -7.46 12.49
CA ARG A 73 -9.46 -8.65 11.74
C ARG A 73 -10.49 -9.17 10.75
N GLY A 74 -10.01 -9.84 9.70
CA GLY A 74 -10.86 -10.49 8.70
C GLY A 74 -11.73 -9.52 7.88
N SER A 75 -11.41 -8.23 7.90
CA SER A 75 -12.15 -7.21 7.16
C SER A 75 -11.62 -7.06 5.72
N VAL A 76 -12.48 -6.54 4.85
CA VAL A 76 -12.17 -6.38 3.41
C VAL A 76 -12.41 -4.94 2.98
N ALA A 77 -11.44 -4.35 2.29
CA ALA A 77 -11.62 -3.10 1.55
C ALA A 77 -11.46 -3.39 0.06
N THR A 78 -12.48 -3.16 -0.75
CA THR A 78 -12.44 -3.45 -2.18
C THR A 78 -13.10 -2.38 -3.02
N GLY A 79 -12.49 -2.04 -4.16
CA GLY A 79 -13.03 -1.10 -5.14
C GLY A 79 -13.15 0.34 -4.65
N ASN A 80 -12.54 0.71 -3.54
CA ASN A 80 -12.64 2.06 -3.00
C ASN A 80 -11.68 3.03 -3.72
N VAL A 81 -12.11 4.29 -3.83
CA VAL A 81 -11.27 5.41 -4.24
C VAL A 81 -11.05 6.31 -3.03
N SER A 82 -9.80 6.40 -2.56
CA SER A 82 -9.41 7.23 -1.42
C SER A 82 -8.31 8.20 -1.88
N GLU A 83 -8.66 9.48 -2.05
CA GLU A 83 -7.76 10.43 -2.69
C GLU A 83 -7.73 11.80 -2.02
N GLY A 84 -6.58 12.47 -2.10
CA GLY A 84 -6.39 13.82 -1.58
C GLY A 84 -6.62 13.92 -0.07
N ASN A 85 -6.47 12.82 0.66
CA ASN A 85 -6.55 12.85 2.12
C ASN A 85 -5.25 13.40 2.69
N ARG A 86 -5.34 14.10 3.82
CA ARG A 86 -4.23 14.86 4.37
C ARG A 86 -3.08 14.02 4.87
N ARG A 87 -3.41 12.83 5.40
CA ARG A 87 -2.41 11.89 5.91
C ARG A 87 -2.44 10.60 5.09
N TYR A 88 -3.35 9.70 5.36
CA TYR A 88 -3.38 8.39 4.71
C TYR A 88 -4.62 8.19 3.85
N GLY A 89 -4.43 7.54 2.71
CA GLY A 89 -5.54 6.97 1.94
C GLY A 89 -6.19 5.80 2.67
N LEU A 90 -5.35 4.94 3.28
CA LEU A 90 -5.73 3.89 4.19
C LEU A 90 -4.68 3.79 5.29
N HIS A 91 -5.13 3.73 6.53
CA HIS A 91 -4.30 3.47 7.70
C HIS A 91 -4.85 2.27 8.46
N PHE A 92 -3.98 1.37 8.85
CA PHE A 92 -4.37 0.06 9.32
C PHE A 92 -3.43 -0.44 10.40
N MET A 93 -3.98 -0.87 11.52
CA MET A 93 -3.19 -1.35 12.65
C MET A 93 -3.85 -2.55 13.35
N PHE A 94 -3.02 -3.50 13.79
CA PHE A 94 -3.43 -4.64 14.63
C PHE A 94 -4.66 -5.40 14.11
N SER A 95 -4.71 -5.67 12.81
CA SER A 95 -5.88 -6.25 12.16
C SER A 95 -5.46 -7.37 11.20
N ASP A 96 -5.34 -8.58 11.71
CA ASP A 96 -4.89 -9.75 10.95
C ASP A 96 -5.89 -10.22 9.89
N SER A 97 -5.40 -10.94 8.89
CA SER A 97 -6.20 -11.65 7.89
C SER A 97 -7.13 -10.75 7.08
N CYS A 98 -6.72 -9.51 6.82
CA CYS A 98 -7.47 -8.57 6.03
C CYS A 98 -7.07 -8.57 4.55
N ARG A 99 -8.00 -8.15 3.69
CA ARG A 99 -7.80 -8.10 2.24
C ARG A 99 -8.08 -6.71 1.69
N TYR A 100 -7.18 -6.21 0.86
CA TYR A 100 -7.31 -4.95 0.14
C TYR A 100 -7.23 -5.25 -1.36
N GLU A 101 -8.32 -5.05 -2.08
CA GLU A 101 -8.43 -5.48 -3.46
C GLU A 101 -8.97 -4.37 -4.34
N ARG A 102 -8.30 -4.11 -5.46
CA ARG A 102 -8.75 -3.16 -6.48
C ARG A 102 -9.11 -1.77 -5.95
N ASN A 103 -8.44 -1.31 -4.90
CA ASN A 103 -8.61 0.06 -4.42
C ASN A 103 -7.68 1.01 -5.16
N THR A 104 -8.07 2.28 -5.23
CA THR A 104 -7.21 3.37 -5.71
C THR A 104 -6.92 4.33 -4.56
N PHE A 105 -5.63 4.45 -4.21
CA PHE A 105 -5.12 5.42 -3.25
C PHE A 105 -4.29 6.44 -3.99
N ARG A 106 -4.79 7.68 -4.11
CA ARG A 106 -4.14 8.69 -4.96
C ARG A 106 -3.91 10.00 -4.24
N ALA A 107 -2.74 10.60 -4.44
CA ALA A 107 -2.40 11.94 -3.97
C ALA A 107 -2.72 12.16 -2.48
N ASN A 108 -2.55 11.14 -1.64
CA ASN A 108 -2.67 11.24 -0.21
C ASN A 108 -1.35 11.71 0.40
N GLY A 109 -1.38 12.41 1.52
CA GLY A 109 -0.21 13.05 2.12
C GLY A 109 0.93 12.08 2.40
N ALA A 110 0.63 10.85 2.85
CA ALA A 110 1.62 9.81 3.11
C ALA A 110 1.27 8.45 2.46
N GLY A 111 0.24 8.40 1.60
CA GLY A 111 -0.19 7.17 0.90
C GLY A 111 -0.94 6.19 1.80
N VAL A 112 -0.46 4.97 1.90
CA VAL A 112 -1.08 3.88 2.69
C VAL A 112 -0.08 3.37 3.73
N ALA A 113 -0.54 3.15 4.95
CA ALA A 113 0.25 2.54 6.01
C ALA A 113 -0.47 1.32 6.61
N VAL A 114 0.22 0.16 6.62
CA VAL A 114 -0.24 -1.10 7.22
C VAL A 114 0.77 -1.52 8.25
N MET A 115 0.32 -1.68 9.49
CA MET A 115 1.23 -1.88 10.61
C MET A 115 0.76 -2.99 11.56
N TYR A 116 1.73 -3.73 12.11
CA TYR A 116 1.53 -4.69 13.20
C TYR A 116 0.44 -5.73 12.92
N SER A 117 0.50 -6.38 11.76
CA SER A 117 -0.53 -7.31 11.31
C SER A 117 0.05 -8.49 10.54
N ARG A 118 -0.72 -9.58 10.46
CA ARG A 118 -0.34 -10.81 9.76
C ARG A 118 -1.38 -11.23 8.75
N HIS A 119 -0.94 -12.02 7.75
CA HIS A 119 -1.82 -12.59 6.73
C HIS A 119 -2.63 -11.54 5.96
N VAL A 120 -1.97 -10.41 5.63
CA VAL A 120 -2.60 -9.33 4.86
C VAL A 120 -2.38 -9.57 3.37
N VAL A 121 -3.44 -9.47 2.59
CA VAL A 121 -3.38 -9.62 1.13
C VAL A 121 -3.74 -8.29 0.46
N MET A 122 -2.87 -7.82 -0.41
CA MET A 122 -3.05 -6.62 -1.23
C MET A 122 -2.99 -7.00 -2.70
N ASP A 123 -4.12 -6.96 -3.38
CA ASP A 123 -4.24 -7.45 -4.75
C ASP A 123 -4.86 -6.42 -5.69
N GLY A 124 -4.15 -6.07 -6.76
CA GLY A 124 -4.66 -5.20 -7.81
C GLY A 124 -4.93 -3.76 -7.38
N ASN A 125 -4.27 -3.25 -6.32
CA ASN A 125 -4.47 -1.87 -5.88
C ASN A 125 -3.57 -0.89 -6.63
N GLY A 126 -4.03 0.36 -6.76
CA GLY A 126 -3.23 1.48 -7.22
C GLY A 126 -2.76 2.36 -6.06
N PHE A 127 -1.44 2.54 -5.91
CA PHE A 127 -0.77 3.43 -4.97
C PHE A 127 -0.11 4.55 -5.79
N LEU A 128 -0.78 5.70 -5.90
CA LEU A 128 -0.50 6.69 -6.93
C LEU A 128 -0.22 8.08 -6.33
N ASP A 129 0.80 8.74 -6.85
CA ASP A 129 1.05 10.17 -6.65
C ASP A 129 1.20 10.60 -5.17
N ALA A 130 1.71 9.73 -4.30
CA ALA A 130 2.07 10.10 -2.92
C ALA A 130 3.44 10.78 -2.93
N VAL A 131 3.44 12.12 -2.94
CA VAL A 131 4.64 12.95 -3.11
C VAL A 131 4.86 13.83 -1.88
N GLY A 132 6.10 13.87 -1.42
CA GLY A 132 6.51 14.69 -0.29
C GLY A 132 7.69 14.12 0.48
N SER A 133 8.21 14.89 1.44
CA SER A 133 9.26 14.44 2.34
C SER A 133 8.74 13.31 3.22
N GLY A 134 9.26 12.10 3.03
CA GLY A 134 8.82 10.91 3.75
C GLY A 134 7.51 10.29 3.24
N ALA A 135 6.96 10.74 2.10
CA ALA A 135 5.78 10.14 1.50
C ALA A 135 6.11 8.81 0.79
N TYR A 136 5.16 7.90 0.87
CA TYR A 136 5.25 6.57 0.23
C TYR A 136 3.90 6.15 -0.34
N GLY A 137 3.90 5.36 -1.39
CA GLY A 137 2.69 4.72 -1.90
C GLY A 137 2.13 3.75 -0.85
N LEU A 138 3.01 2.85 -0.35
CA LEU A 138 2.67 1.87 0.67
C LEU A 138 3.83 1.69 1.66
N LEU A 139 3.52 1.80 2.95
CA LEU A 139 4.38 1.35 4.05
C LEU A 139 3.83 0.04 4.63
N LEU A 140 4.67 -0.97 4.72
CA LEU A 140 4.45 -2.18 5.51
C LEU A 140 5.40 -2.20 6.69
N LYS A 141 4.85 -2.02 7.89
CA LYS A 141 5.64 -2.02 9.13
C LYS A 141 5.22 -3.15 10.04
N GLU A 142 6.19 -4.00 10.42
CA GLU A 142 5.95 -5.17 11.27
C GLU A 142 4.82 -6.06 10.72
N ILE A 143 4.90 -6.38 9.42
CA ILE A 143 3.95 -7.24 8.72
C ILE A 143 4.59 -8.60 8.45
N THR A 144 3.86 -9.68 8.71
CA THR A 144 4.34 -11.02 8.44
C THR A 144 3.30 -11.86 7.69
N ASP A 145 3.81 -12.81 6.87
CA ASP A 145 2.97 -13.80 6.19
C ASP A 145 1.89 -13.16 5.30
N GLY A 146 2.28 -12.24 4.43
CA GLY A 146 1.38 -11.49 3.57
C GLY A 146 1.65 -11.65 2.07
N ALA A 147 0.81 -11.05 1.24
CA ALA A 147 1.00 -11.04 -0.21
C ALA A 147 0.68 -9.68 -0.83
N LEU A 148 1.56 -9.23 -1.72
CA LEU A 148 1.41 -8.06 -2.57
C LEU A 148 1.42 -8.52 -4.03
N VAL A 149 0.25 -8.54 -4.67
CA VAL A 149 0.10 -9.13 -5.98
C VAL A 149 -0.59 -8.17 -6.94
N ARG A 150 -0.04 -8.02 -8.14
CA ARG A 150 -0.65 -7.20 -9.24
C ARG A 150 -0.97 -5.76 -8.85
N ASN A 151 -0.22 -5.17 -7.90
CA ASN A 151 -0.43 -3.78 -7.53
C ASN A 151 0.37 -2.84 -8.43
N ARG A 152 -0.10 -1.63 -8.57
CA ARG A 152 0.57 -0.55 -9.30
C ARG A 152 1.05 0.53 -8.34
N PHE A 153 2.35 0.81 -8.39
CA PHE A 153 3.02 1.87 -7.64
C PHE A 153 3.56 2.90 -8.62
N GLU A 154 2.96 4.08 -8.66
CA GLU A 154 3.32 5.05 -9.69
C GLU A 154 3.35 6.49 -9.18
N GLY A 155 4.40 7.23 -9.56
CA GLY A 155 4.53 8.65 -9.27
C GLY A 155 4.75 8.97 -7.79
N ASN A 156 5.20 8.00 -6.98
CA ASN A 156 5.40 8.21 -5.55
C ASN A 156 6.83 8.67 -5.25
N SER A 157 7.03 9.40 -4.15
CA SER A 157 8.38 9.64 -3.63
C SER A 157 9.08 8.33 -3.27
N THR A 158 8.37 7.40 -2.60
CA THR A 158 8.75 6.00 -2.42
C THR A 158 7.55 5.13 -2.79
N GLY A 159 7.71 4.17 -3.70
CA GLY A 159 6.62 3.26 -4.05
C GLY A 159 6.24 2.35 -2.89
N LEU A 160 7.15 1.47 -2.51
CA LEU A 160 6.98 0.50 -1.41
C LEU A 160 8.09 0.67 -0.38
N LEU A 161 7.73 0.82 0.89
CA LEU A 161 8.64 0.84 2.03
C LEU A 161 8.36 -0.34 2.95
N LEU A 162 9.37 -1.20 3.16
CA LEU A 162 9.31 -2.35 4.06
C LEU A 162 10.17 -2.10 5.29
N GLU A 163 9.57 -2.15 6.48
CA GLU A 163 10.21 -1.98 7.78
C GLU A 163 9.75 -3.08 8.74
N GLY A 164 10.63 -3.99 9.14
CA GLY A 164 10.28 -5.13 10.00
C GLY A 164 9.29 -6.11 9.35
N ALA A 165 9.20 -6.11 8.02
CA ALA A 165 8.30 -6.97 7.28
C ALA A 165 9.01 -8.27 6.87
N SER A 166 8.34 -9.42 6.99
CA SER A 166 8.95 -10.70 6.66
C SER A 166 7.94 -11.69 6.06
N ARG A 167 8.46 -12.62 5.26
CA ARG A 167 7.70 -13.68 4.59
C ARG A 167 6.52 -13.14 3.79
N LEU A 168 6.81 -12.10 2.96
CA LEU A 168 5.85 -11.52 2.04
C LEU A 168 6.07 -12.09 0.64
N ASP A 169 5.01 -12.51 -0.03
CA ASP A 169 5.00 -12.84 -1.45
C ASP A 169 4.75 -11.56 -2.26
N ILE A 170 5.80 -11.03 -2.90
CA ILE A 170 5.74 -9.75 -3.65
C ILE A 170 5.90 -10.05 -5.14
N ARG A 171 4.79 -10.21 -5.84
CA ARG A 171 4.84 -10.65 -7.23
C ARG A 171 3.89 -9.92 -8.17
N ASP A 172 4.31 -9.86 -9.44
CA ASP A 172 3.51 -9.31 -10.53
C ASP A 172 3.12 -7.85 -10.31
N ASN A 173 3.88 -7.09 -9.52
CA ASN A 173 3.61 -5.67 -9.28
C ASN A 173 4.32 -4.78 -10.29
N ASP A 174 3.77 -3.61 -10.51
CA ASP A 174 4.24 -2.63 -11.47
C ASP A 174 4.73 -1.37 -10.74
N PHE A 175 6.04 -1.12 -10.77
CA PHE A 175 6.70 0.03 -10.14
C PHE A 175 7.18 1.01 -11.21
N ARG A 176 6.46 2.12 -11.41
CA ARG A 176 6.75 3.09 -12.46
C ARG A 176 6.92 4.51 -11.97
N ARG A 177 7.94 5.20 -12.48
CA ARG A 177 8.15 6.65 -12.23
C ARG A 177 8.14 7.05 -10.76
N ASN A 178 8.66 6.19 -9.88
CA ASN A 178 8.86 6.52 -8.48
C ASN A 178 10.24 7.12 -8.24
N GLY A 179 10.40 7.89 -7.17
CA GLY A 179 11.71 8.29 -6.69
C GLY A 179 12.52 7.07 -6.27
N TRP A 180 12.00 6.31 -5.32
CA TRP A 180 12.44 4.95 -5.01
C TRP A 180 11.30 3.98 -5.28
N ALA A 181 11.52 2.96 -6.12
CA ALA A 181 10.48 1.96 -6.35
C ALA A 181 10.26 1.13 -5.07
N VAL A 182 11.34 0.61 -4.50
CA VAL A 182 11.32 -0.19 -3.26
C VAL A 182 12.42 0.26 -2.31
N ARG A 183 12.07 0.47 -1.05
CA ARG A 183 13.01 0.65 0.05
C ARG A 183 12.88 -0.49 1.05
N LEU A 184 13.97 -1.27 1.20
CA LEU A 184 14.05 -2.38 2.13
C LEU A 184 14.90 -1.96 3.32
N MET A 185 14.28 -1.82 4.49
CA MET A 185 15.04 -1.60 5.71
C MET A 185 15.71 -2.90 6.16
N ALA A 186 16.81 -2.82 6.91
CA ALA A 186 17.60 -3.97 7.35
C ALA A 186 16.80 -5.04 8.12
N SER A 187 15.66 -4.64 8.69
CA SER A 187 14.74 -5.53 9.40
C SER A 187 13.71 -6.24 8.51
N ALA A 188 13.76 -6.03 7.19
CA ALA A 188 12.88 -6.72 6.24
C ALA A 188 13.59 -7.96 5.68
N GLU A 189 12.97 -9.14 5.83
CA GLU A 189 13.59 -10.44 5.54
C GLU A 189 12.64 -11.37 4.80
N ASP A 190 13.22 -12.38 4.13
CA ASP A 190 12.49 -13.51 3.52
C ASP A 190 11.28 -13.10 2.67
N SER A 191 11.42 -12.04 1.89
CA SER A 191 10.33 -11.52 1.08
C SER A 191 10.74 -11.51 -0.41
N PRO A 192 10.50 -12.60 -1.15
CA PRO A 192 10.88 -12.69 -2.55
C PRO A 192 10.08 -11.73 -3.43
N PHE A 193 10.80 -11.11 -4.36
CA PHE A 193 10.26 -10.27 -5.43
C PHE A 193 10.32 -11.04 -6.75
N THR A 194 9.18 -11.44 -7.31
CA THR A 194 9.12 -12.24 -8.54
C THR A 194 8.17 -11.66 -9.57
N GLY A 195 8.57 -11.64 -10.84
CA GLY A 195 7.70 -11.19 -11.94
C GLY A 195 7.29 -9.71 -11.87
N ASN A 196 7.97 -8.89 -11.07
CA ASN A 196 7.63 -7.46 -10.97
C ASN A 196 8.28 -6.68 -12.12
N VAL A 197 7.66 -5.56 -12.47
CA VAL A 197 8.15 -4.62 -13.49
C VAL A 197 8.69 -3.37 -12.80
N PHE A 198 9.93 -2.98 -13.16
CA PHE A 198 10.57 -1.75 -12.69
C PHE A 198 10.89 -0.85 -13.88
N GLU A 199 10.18 0.27 -14.00
CA GLU A 199 10.27 1.16 -15.17
C GLU A 199 10.36 2.63 -14.77
N ALA A 200 11.36 3.32 -15.30
CA ALA A 200 11.56 4.76 -15.16
C ALA A 200 11.61 5.25 -13.70
N ASN A 201 12.06 4.43 -12.77
CA ASN A 201 12.28 4.84 -11.39
C ASN A 201 13.66 5.53 -11.28
N ALA A 202 13.79 6.52 -10.41
CA ALA A 202 15.11 7.10 -10.16
C ALA A 202 16.04 6.09 -9.47
N PHE A 203 15.48 5.29 -8.54
CA PHE A 203 16.15 4.16 -7.89
C PHE A 203 15.17 2.98 -7.80
N ASP A 204 15.57 1.81 -8.29
CA ASP A 204 14.71 0.63 -8.25
C ASP A 204 14.65 0.02 -6.86
N VAL A 205 15.79 -0.27 -6.26
CA VAL A 205 15.88 -0.82 -4.90
C VAL A 205 16.90 -0.05 -4.09
N SER A 206 16.55 0.30 -2.88
CA SER A 206 17.46 0.83 -1.88
C SER A 206 17.34 0.09 -0.56
N THR A 207 18.43 0.05 0.21
CA THR A 207 18.48 -0.59 1.53
C THR A 207 19.45 0.16 2.44
N ASN A 208 19.20 0.12 3.74
CA ASN A 208 20.16 0.56 4.76
C ASN A 208 20.99 -0.61 5.32
N SER A 209 20.90 -1.81 4.72
CA SER A 209 21.69 -2.99 5.08
C SER A 209 22.85 -3.20 4.12
N ARG A 210 23.91 -3.85 4.60
CA ARG A 210 25.04 -4.32 3.76
C ARG A 210 24.66 -5.57 2.95
N THR A 211 23.64 -6.30 3.36
CA THR A 211 23.12 -7.50 2.69
C THR A 211 21.65 -7.35 2.40
N LEU A 212 21.21 -7.84 1.24
CA LEU A 212 19.80 -8.02 0.93
C LEU A 212 19.39 -9.41 1.39
N ASN A 213 18.40 -9.48 2.28
CA ASN A 213 17.84 -10.75 2.77
C ASN A 213 16.52 -11.10 2.03
N SER A 214 16.40 -10.65 0.79
CA SER A 214 15.25 -10.93 -0.08
C SER A 214 15.73 -11.18 -1.50
N ASP A 215 15.17 -12.19 -2.15
CA ASP A 215 15.54 -12.58 -3.51
C ASP A 215 14.77 -11.77 -4.55
N PHE A 216 15.45 -11.48 -5.66
CA PHE A 216 14.87 -10.81 -6.83
C PHE A 216 15.06 -11.71 -8.05
N ALA A 217 14.02 -12.45 -8.44
CA ALA A 217 14.09 -13.39 -9.55
C ALA A 217 12.98 -13.16 -10.58
N GLY A 218 13.30 -13.28 -11.87
CA GLY A 218 12.31 -13.13 -12.94
C GLY A 218 11.62 -11.77 -13.01
N ASN A 219 12.26 -10.71 -12.49
CA ASN A 219 11.73 -9.35 -12.59
C ASN A 219 12.21 -8.69 -13.89
N TRP A 220 11.39 -7.81 -14.43
CA TRP A 220 11.75 -6.97 -15.56
C TRP A 220 12.30 -5.62 -15.09
N TRP A 221 13.43 -5.20 -15.68
CA TRP A 221 14.13 -3.96 -15.33
C TRP A 221 14.43 -3.17 -16.61
N ASP A 222 13.96 -1.95 -16.73
CA ASP A 222 14.26 -1.09 -17.86
C ASP A 222 15.75 -0.76 -18.00
N ALA A 223 16.47 -0.77 -16.87
CA ALA A 223 17.90 -0.53 -16.80
C ALA A 223 18.77 -1.76 -17.12
N TYR A 224 18.18 -2.95 -17.31
CA TYR A 224 18.92 -4.17 -17.66
C TYR A 224 19.59 -4.05 -19.03
N ARG A 225 20.86 -4.46 -19.11
CA ARG A 225 21.69 -4.41 -20.33
C ARG A 225 22.44 -5.73 -20.57
N GLY A 226 22.01 -6.81 -19.93
CA GLY A 226 22.57 -8.11 -20.12
C GLY A 226 22.12 -8.77 -21.44
N TYR A 227 22.56 -9.99 -21.66
CA TYR A 227 22.21 -10.81 -22.81
C TYR A 227 21.48 -12.07 -22.36
N ASP A 228 20.77 -12.69 -23.27
CA ASP A 228 20.04 -13.93 -23.15
C ASP A 228 20.56 -14.83 -24.29
N LEU A 229 21.56 -15.67 -24.00
CA LEU A 229 22.25 -16.50 -25.02
C LEU A 229 21.47 -17.76 -25.36
N ASP A 230 20.80 -18.34 -24.37
CA ASP A 230 20.01 -19.56 -24.56
C ASP A 230 18.57 -19.29 -25.00
N ARG A 231 18.18 -18.01 -25.00
CA ARG A 231 16.87 -17.51 -25.46
C ARG A 231 15.69 -18.08 -24.70
N ASP A 232 15.84 -18.26 -23.40
CA ASP A 232 14.77 -18.69 -22.50
C ASP A 232 13.88 -17.53 -22.00
N GLY A 233 14.22 -16.28 -22.36
CA GLY A 233 13.53 -15.08 -21.95
C GLY A 233 14.06 -14.47 -20.64
N SER A 234 15.09 -15.07 -20.07
CA SER A 234 15.78 -14.57 -18.88
C SER A 234 17.20 -14.11 -19.23
N GLY A 235 17.67 -13.07 -18.61
CA GLY A 235 19.05 -12.63 -18.86
C GLY A 235 20.06 -13.50 -18.11
N ASP A 236 21.10 -13.96 -18.83
CA ASP A 236 22.19 -14.80 -18.28
C ASP A 236 23.10 -14.09 -17.27
N VAL A 237 23.06 -12.76 -17.28
CA VAL A 237 23.83 -11.93 -16.34
C VAL A 237 22.93 -11.41 -15.24
N PRO A 238 23.16 -11.78 -13.97
CA PRO A 238 22.32 -11.29 -12.87
C PRO A 238 22.33 -9.77 -12.77
N PHE A 239 21.15 -9.15 -12.74
CA PHE A 239 20.98 -7.73 -12.50
C PHE A 239 21.22 -7.41 -11.01
N ARG A 240 21.91 -6.30 -10.75
CA ARG A 240 22.12 -5.79 -9.39
C ARG A 240 21.21 -4.56 -9.18
N PRO A 241 20.05 -4.73 -8.54
CA PRO A 241 19.08 -3.64 -8.41
C PRO A 241 19.49 -2.54 -7.43
N VAL A 242 20.39 -2.82 -6.49
CA VAL A 242 20.94 -1.83 -5.56
C VAL A 242 22.19 -1.20 -6.15
N ARG A 243 22.15 0.08 -6.44
CA ARG A 243 23.29 0.85 -6.89
C ARG A 243 24.09 1.38 -5.69
N PHE A 244 25.39 1.61 -5.87
CA PHE A 244 26.30 2.07 -4.80
C PHE A 244 25.80 3.33 -4.06
N PHE A 245 25.11 4.23 -4.75
CA PHE A 245 24.53 5.45 -4.17
C PHE A 245 23.11 5.28 -3.60
N ALA A 246 22.55 4.08 -3.65
CA ALA A 246 21.23 3.77 -3.08
C ALA A 246 21.33 3.17 -1.66
N LEU A 247 22.52 3.13 -1.10
CA LEU A 247 22.74 2.83 0.31
C LEU A 247 22.43 4.09 1.13
N VAL A 248 21.42 4.04 1.96
CA VAL A 248 20.97 5.18 2.80
C VAL A 248 21.42 4.97 4.24
#